data_fbe4d97689c76d5bd7e27a4603ca60c6
#
_entry.id   fbe4d97689c76d5bd7e27a4603ca60c6
#
_cell.length_a   1.000
_cell.length_b   1.000
_cell.length_c   1.000
_cell.angle_alpha   90.00
_cell.angle_beta   90.00
_cell.angle_gamma   90.00
#
_symmetry.space_group_name_H-M   'P 1'
#
loop_
_entity.id
_entity.type
_entity.pdbx_description
1 polymer ?
#
loop_
_entity_poly.entity_id
_entity_poly.type
_entity_poly.pdbx_seq_one_letter_code
_entity_poly.pdbx_strand_id
1 'polypeptide(L)'
;QLEAFIGACWDSGLEIGSSVRTVSECLAESGKDITVQTSLLESRCITGDAALFAQFRQRYQAAMDPLAFMQAKVLELRQRHTKYEDTPYALEPNCKESPGGLRDLQIILWVARAAGLGDSWDDLVKSGMATAHEAREIERNEALLSLIRVRLHLIARRREDRLVFDLQTAVAESFGHEAEVTPEGKLKLRASEKLMRDYYWAAKAVTQLNQILLLNIEEHLRGQQEDTRISLRPLNERFFDKGGWLEVASDDLYEK
;
A
#
# COMPACT_ATOMS: atom_id res chain seq x y z
N GLN A 1 19.33 -30.30 -5.74
CA GLN A 1 17.86 -30.19 -5.63
C GLN A 1 17.38 -28.74 -5.73
N LEU A 2 18.02 -27.78 -5.01
CA LEU A 2 17.62 -26.36 -5.05
C LEU A 2 17.85 -25.75 -6.44
N GLU A 3 18.98 -25.99 -7.06
CA GLU A 3 19.29 -25.54 -8.42
C GLU A 3 18.29 -26.08 -9.45
N ALA A 4 17.91 -27.35 -9.34
CA ALA A 4 16.92 -27.95 -10.21
C ALA A 4 15.52 -27.32 -10.03
N PHE A 5 15.14 -26.98 -8.81
CA PHE A 5 13.90 -26.25 -8.51
C PHE A 5 13.91 -24.84 -9.10
N ILE A 6 15.00 -24.09 -8.91
CA ILE A 6 15.17 -22.74 -9.46
C ILE A 6 15.13 -22.78 -10.99
N GLY A 7 15.84 -23.75 -11.61
CA GLY A 7 15.81 -23.96 -13.06
C GLY A 7 14.41 -24.24 -13.58
N ALA A 8 13.65 -25.13 -12.92
CA ALA A 8 12.28 -25.43 -13.30
C ALA A 8 11.34 -24.21 -13.19
N CYS A 9 11.57 -23.32 -12.22
CA CYS A 9 10.82 -22.07 -12.13
C CYS A 9 11.12 -21.15 -13.32
N TRP A 10 12.39 -20.98 -13.69
CA TRP A 10 12.77 -20.17 -14.85
C TRP A 10 12.26 -20.76 -16.17
N ASP A 11 12.37 -22.07 -16.34
CA ASP A 11 11.83 -22.79 -17.51
C ASP A 11 10.31 -22.63 -17.64
N SER A 12 9.62 -22.45 -16.51
CA SER A 12 8.18 -22.16 -16.47
C SER A 12 7.84 -20.66 -16.65
N GLY A 13 8.83 -19.81 -16.93
CA GLY A 13 8.62 -18.37 -17.13
C GLY A 13 8.44 -17.57 -15.83
N LEU A 14 8.77 -18.14 -14.67
CA LEU A 14 8.73 -17.44 -13.39
C LEU A 14 10.05 -16.73 -13.13
N GLU A 15 10.02 -15.40 -13.10
CA GLU A 15 11.15 -14.56 -12.71
C GLU A 15 11.34 -14.59 -11.20
N ILE A 16 12.04 -15.61 -10.68
CA ILE A 16 12.33 -15.70 -9.24
C ILE A 16 13.74 -15.21 -8.92
N GLY A 17 13.86 -14.41 -7.84
CA GLY A 17 15.12 -14.18 -7.15
C GLY A 17 15.32 -15.27 -6.09
N SER A 18 16.55 -15.75 -5.94
CA SER A 18 16.86 -16.77 -4.94
C SER A 18 18.10 -16.39 -4.15
N SER A 19 18.12 -16.74 -2.87
CA SER A 19 19.28 -16.61 -2.02
C SER A 19 19.26 -17.69 -0.94
N VAL A 20 20.43 -18.15 -0.54
CA VAL A 20 20.62 -19.08 0.60
C VAL A 20 21.34 -18.30 1.69
N ARG A 21 20.73 -18.22 2.87
CA ARG A 21 21.26 -17.42 3.98
C ARG A 21 21.02 -18.14 5.30
N THR A 22 21.95 -18.01 6.22
CA THR A 22 21.71 -18.30 7.63
C THR A 22 20.79 -17.25 8.26
N VAL A 23 20.23 -17.53 9.42
CA VAL A 23 19.42 -16.55 10.17
C VAL A 23 20.20 -15.28 10.45
N SER A 24 21.49 -15.39 10.80
CA SER A 24 22.35 -14.24 11.09
C SER A 24 22.62 -13.39 9.85
N GLU A 25 22.82 -14.00 8.70
CA GLU A 25 22.98 -13.29 7.41
C GLU A 25 21.68 -12.62 6.99
N CYS A 26 20.52 -13.23 7.21
CA CYS A 26 19.22 -12.57 6.96
C CYS A 26 19.11 -11.26 7.76
N LEU A 27 19.47 -11.28 9.04
CA LEU A 27 19.42 -10.09 9.89
C LEU A 27 20.45 -9.03 9.44
N ALA A 28 21.67 -9.45 9.10
CA ALA A 28 22.69 -8.52 8.62
C ALA A 28 22.31 -7.84 7.30
N GLU A 29 21.73 -8.58 6.36
CA GLU A 29 21.31 -8.04 5.07
C GLU A 29 20.06 -7.16 5.18
N SER A 30 19.12 -7.51 6.08
CA SER A 30 17.94 -6.67 6.33
C SER A 30 18.30 -5.28 6.89
N GLY A 31 19.38 -5.17 7.64
CA GLY A 31 19.86 -3.88 8.16
C GLY A 31 20.52 -2.98 7.10
N LYS A 32 20.83 -3.50 5.91
CA LYS A 32 21.51 -2.76 4.83
C LYS A 32 20.56 -2.30 3.73
N ASP A 33 19.48 -3.03 3.49
CA ASP A 33 18.58 -2.83 2.35
C ASP A 33 17.12 -2.98 2.79
N ILE A 34 16.35 -1.90 2.62
CA ILE A 34 14.92 -1.86 2.93
C ILE A 34 14.10 -2.84 2.10
N THR A 35 14.54 -3.16 0.87
CA THR A 35 13.86 -4.12 0.00
C THR A 35 14.04 -5.54 0.54
N VAL A 36 15.25 -5.88 0.98
CA VAL A 36 15.53 -7.16 1.65
C VAL A 36 14.75 -7.23 2.95
N GLN A 37 14.75 -6.16 3.74
CA GLN A 37 13.99 -6.08 4.98
C GLN A 37 12.50 -6.32 4.74
N THR A 38 11.91 -5.67 3.73
CA THR A 38 10.50 -5.87 3.36
C THR A 38 10.22 -7.31 2.92
N SER A 39 11.10 -7.90 2.10
CA SER A 39 10.94 -9.28 1.64
C SER A 39 10.98 -10.29 2.79
N LEU A 40 11.85 -10.07 3.78
CA LEU A 40 11.93 -10.91 4.97
C LEU A 40 10.71 -10.71 5.89
N LEU A 41 10.16 -9.50 5.98
CA LEU A 41 8.93 -9.20 6.70
C LEU A 41 7.74 -9.99 6.14
N GLU A 42 7.65 -10.15 4.81
CA GLU A 42 6.61 -10.91 4.12
C GLU A 42 6.90 -12.41 4.01
N SER A 43 8.01 -12.89 4.55
CA SER A 43 8.42 -14.28 4.41
C SER A 43 7.42 -15.25 5.03
N ARG A 44 7.25 -16.40 4.36
CA ARG A 44 6.43 -17.52 4.83
C ARG A 44 7.17 -18.84 4.66
N CYS A 45 6.97 -19.77 5.57
CA CYS A 45 7.49 -21.12 5.43
C CYS A 45 6.66 -21.90 4.41
N ILE A 46 7.26 -22.28 3.29
CA ILE A 46 6.61 -23.14 2.29
C ILE A 46 6.86 -24.61 2.64
N THR A 47 8.11 -24.92 3.00
CA THR A 47 8.54 -26.27 3.37
C THR A 47 9.84 -26.19 4.17
N GLY A 48 10.17 -27.23 4.92
CA GLY A 48 11.41 -27.34 5.69
C GLY A 48 11.17 -27.36 7.20
N ASP A 49 12.20 -26.95 7.96
CA ASP A 49 12.17 -26.95 9.41
C ASP A 49 11.36 -25.75 9.95
N ALA A 50 10.18 -26.02 10.49
CA ALA A 50 9.31 -25.01 11.08
C ALA A 50 9.93 -24.36 12.33
N ALA A 51 10.77 -25.08 13.10
CA ALA A 51 11.43 -24.51 14.28
C ALA A 51 12.51 -23.51 13.88
N LEU A 52 13.28 -23.80 12.83
CA LEU A 52 14.24 -22.86 12.25
C LEU A 52 13.55 -21.59 11.73
N PHE A 53 12.41 -21.74 11.04
CA PHE A 53 11.64 -20.59 10.56
C PHE A 53 11.07 -19.76 11.71
N ALA A 54 10.55 -20.41 12.77
CA ALA A 54 10.07 -19.71 13.96
C ALA A 54 11.21 -18.95 14.67
N GLN A 55 12.40 -19.54 14.80
CA GLN A 55 13.60 -18.87 15.32
C GLN A 55 13.97 -17.64 14.48
N PHE A 56 13.94 -17.77 13.15
CA PHE A 56 14.18 -16.65 12.24
C PHE A 56 13.15 -15.53 12.49
N ARG A 57 11.85 -15.85 12.49
CA ARG A 57 10.79 -14.88 12.73
C ARG A 57 10.95 -14.13 14.05
N GLN A 58 11.22 -14.85 15.14
CA GLN A 58 11.43 -14.26 16.46
C GLN A 58 12.61 -13.30 16.47
N ARG A 59 13.76 -13.73 15.94
CA ARG A 59 14.98 -12.89 15.90
C ARG A 59 14.82 -11.69 14.97
N TYR A 60 14.14 -11.87 13.84
CA TYR A 60 13.86 -10.81 12.89
C TYR A 60 12.95 -9.74 13.53
N GLN A 61 11.88 -10.15 14.19
CA GLN A 61 10.97 -9.23 14.88
C GLN A 61 11.67 -8.47 16.02
N ALA A 62 12.52 -9.15 16.77
CA ALA A 62 13.30 -8.53 17.86
C ALA A 62 14.35 -7.51 17.35
N ALA A 63 14.83 -7.67 16.11
CA ALA A 63 15.78 -6.75 15.48
C ALA A 63 15.11 -5.62 14.68
N MET A 64 13.79 -5.66 14.50
CA MET A 64 13.05 -4.66 13.77
C MET A 64 12.96 -3.34 14.55
N ASP A 65 13.34 -2.24 13.93
CA ASP A 65 12.98 -0.89 14.36
C ASP A 65 11.80 -0.41 13.51
N PRO A 66 10.57 -0.42 14.04
CA PRO A 66 9.39 -0.08 13.25
C PRO A 66 9.37 1.38 12.78
N LEU A 67 9.90 2.31 13.58
CA LEU A 67 9.92 3.73 13.21
C LEU A 67 10.93 3.99 12.09
N ALA A 68 12.14 3.43 12.20
CA ALA A 68 13.15 3.53 11.14
C ALA A 68 12.67 2.86 9.85
N PHE A 69 12.01 1.69 9.94
CA PHE A 69 11.40 1.01 8.80
C PHE A 69 10.34 1.88 8.13
N MET A 70 9.44 2.46 8.92
CA MET A 70 8.39 3.36 8.41
C MET A 70 8.99 4.57 7.69
N GLN A 71 9.97 5.25 8.30
CA GLN A 71 10.63 6.41 7.68
C GLN A 71 11.27 6.06 6.34
N ALA A 72 11.95 4.90 6.26
CA ALA A 72 12.53 4.41 5.01
C ALA A 72 11.45 4.11 3.95
N LYS A 73 10.32 3.50 4.34
CA LYS A 73 9.19 3.24 3.44
C LYS A 73 8.48 4.50 2.96
N VAL A 74 8.34 5.50 3.81
CA VAL A 74 7.80 6.82 3.43
C VAL A 74 8.73 7.54 2.45
N LEU A 75 10.04 7.43 2.64
CA LEU A 75 11.02 7.98 1.69
C LEU A 75 10.91 7.28 0.32
N GLU A 76 10.85 5.93 0.31
CA GLU A 76 10.65 5.13 -0.91
C GLU A 76 9.33 5.51 -1.61
N LEU A 77 8.24 5.68 -0.85
CA LEU A 77 6.95 6.14 -1.36
C LEU A 77 7.07 7.49 -2.09
N ARG A 78 7.70 8.48 -1.47
CA ARG A 78 7.88 9.82 -2.05
C ARG A 78 8.73 9.78 -3.32
N GLN A 79 9.84 9.05 -3.31
CA GLN A 79 10.68 8.87 -4.50
C GLN A 79 9.92 8.20 -5.65
N ARG A 80 9.09 7.21 -5.33
CA ARG A 80 8.23 6.54 -6.31
C ARG A 80 7.18 7.51 -6.86
N HIS A 81 6.48 8.27 -6.02
CA HIS A 81 5.48 9.24 -6.46
C HIS A 81 6.08 10.27 -7.40
N THR A 82 7.27 10.83 -7.08
CA THR A 82 7.98 11.76 -7.96
C THR A 82 8.26 11.15 -9.33
N LYS A 83 8.63 9.86 -9.40
CA LYS A 83 8.85 9.14 -10.66
C LYS A 83 7.58 9.03 -11.52
N TYR A 84 6.40 9.02 -10.87
CA TYR A 84 5.09 8.89 -11.51
C TYR A 84 4.29 10.20 -11.44
N GLU A 85 4.94 11.34 -11.74
CA GLU A 85 4.33 12.67 -11.91
C GLU A 85 3.71 13.26 -10.64
N ASP A 86 3.86 12.61 -9.49
CA ASP A 86 3.36 13.04 -8.19
C ASP A 86 1.84 13.34 -8.16
N THR A 87 1.09 12.65 -9.02
CA THR A 87 -0.36 12.85 -9.16
C THR A 87 -1.12 11.52 -9.34
N PRO A 88 -2.28 11.35 -8.68
CA PRO A 88 -3.18 10.23 -8.96
C PRO A 88 -3.96 10.39 -10.27
N TYR A 89 -3.84 11.54 -10.95
CA TYR A 89 -4.62 11.91 -12.15
C TYR A 89 -3.84 11.85 -13.46
N ALA A 90 -2.74 11.09 -13.49
CA ALA A 90 -1.99 10.85 -14.73
C ALA A 90 -2.91 10.25 -15.80
N LEU A 91 -2.72 10.65 -17.06
CA LEU A 91 -3.57 10.19 -18.18
C LEU A 91 -3.38 8.70 -18.50
N GLU A 92 -2.18 8.19 -18.27
CA GLU A 92 -1.81 6.78 -18.42
C GLU A 92 -1.19 6.26 -17.11
N PRO A 93 -1.99 6.11 -16.02
CA PRO A 93 -1.46 5.79 -14.71
C PRO A 93 -0.96 4.35 -14.64
N ASN A 94 0.03 4.11 -13.79
CA ASN A 94 0.43 2.77 -13.39
C ASN A 94 -0.42 2.32 -12.20
N CYS A 95 -1.31 1.34 -12.39
CA CYS A 95 -2.26 0.86 -11.37
C CYS A 95 -1.59 0.37 -10.08
N LYS A 96 -0.31 0.01 -10.15
CA LYS A 96 0.46 -0.49 -9.03
C LYS A 96 1.31 0.60 -8.38
N GLU A 97 2.06 1.37 -9.18
CA GLU A 97 3.15 2.21 -8.68
C GLU A 97 2.84 3.72 -8.65
N SER A 98 1.86 4.22 -9.43
CA SER A 98 1.45 5.63 -9.38
C SER A 98 0.85 6.01 -8.03
N PRO A 99 0.84 7.30 -7.65
CA PRO A 99 0.14 7.77 -6.47
C PRO A 99 -1.31 7.26 -6.43
N GLY A 100 -1.71 6.71 -5.29
CA GLY A 100 -3.02 6.06 -5.13
C GLY A 100 -3.13 4.66 -5.75
N GLY A 101 -2.03 4.07 -6.21
CA GLY A 101 -1.98 2.70 -6.71
C GLY A 101 -1.85 1.64 -5.60
N LEU A 102 -1.87 0.37 -6.00
CA LEU A 102 -1.82 -0.78 -5.08
C LEU A 102 -0.60 -0.79 -4.16
N ARG A 103 0.53 -0.21 -4.58
CA ARG A 103 1.74 -0.15 -3.77
C ARG A 103 1.58 0.75 -2.54
N ASP A 104 0.75 1.78 -2.63
CA ASP A 104 0.48 2.67 -1.49
C ASP A 104 -0.25 1.92 -0.37
N LEU A 105 -1.19 1.04 -0.73
CA LEU A 105 -1.88 0.16 0.22
C LEU A 105 -0.93 -0.88 0.84
N GLN A 106 -0.05 -1.47 0.03
CA GLN A 106 0.95 -2.43 0.51
C GLN A 106 1.90 -1.81 1.54
N ILE A 107 2.29 -0.54 1.36
CA ILE A 107 3.16 0.15 2.31
C ILE A 107 2.50 0.27 3.68
N ILE A 108 1.21 0.59 3.75
CA ILE A 108 0.48 0.64 5.02
C ILE A 108 0.56 -0.70 5.75
N LEU A 109 0.25 -1.81 5.05
CA LEU A 109 0.30 -3.15 5.65
C LEU A 109 1.72 -3.57 6.06
N TRP A 110 2.75 -3.19 5.29
CA TRP A 110 4.14 -3.46 5.68
C TRP A 110 4.52 -2.71 6.96
N VAL A 111 4.17 -1.42 7.04
CA VAL A 111 4.46 -0.60 8.23
C VAL A 111 3.67 -1.11 9.44
N ALA A 112 2.40 -1.45 9.26
CA ALA A 112 1.56 -2.05 10.30
C ALA A 112 2.15 -3.36 10.83
N ARG A 113 2.57 -4.26 9.93
CA ARG A 113 3.22 -5.52 10.30
C ARG A 113 4.54 -5.31 11.03
N ALA A 114 5.37 -4.37 10.58
CA ALA A 114 6.61 -4.02 11.26
C ALA A 114 6.37 -3.46 12.67
N ALA A 115 5.29 -2.70 12.84
CA ALA A 115 4.85 -2.13 14.11
C ALA A 115 4.15 -3.15 15.05
N GLY A 116 3.90 -4.39 14.59
CA GLY A 116 3.17 -5.39 15.36
C GLY A 116 1.66 -5.12 15.48
N LEU A 117 1.11 -4.26 14.62
CA LEU A 117 -0.32 -3.88 14.60
C LEU A 117 -1.19 -4.87 13.81
N GLY A 118 -0.59 -5.89 13.21
CA GLY A 118 -1.25 -6.89 12.38
C GLY A 118 -0.87 -6.79 10.90
N ASP A 119 -1.53 -7.60 10.07
CA ASP A 119 -1.22 -7.73 8.64
C ASP A 119 -2.46 -7.68 7.73
N SER A 120 -3.59 -7.27 8.28
CA SER A 120 -4.86 -7.08 7.58
C SER A 120 -5.53 -5.76 7.94
N TRP A 121 -6.47 -5.33 7.10
CA TRP A 121 -7.29 -4.13 7.39
C TRP A 121 -8.12 -4.30 8.67
N ASP A 122 -8.63 -5.50 8.93
CA ASP A 122 -9.34 -5.83 10.16
C ASP A 122 -8.46 -5.68 11.41
N ASP A 123 -7.17 -6.03 11.31
CA ASP A 123 -6.25 -5.86 12.44
C ASP A 123 -5.97 -4.39 12.72
N LEU A 124 -5.90 -3.55 11.68
CA LEU A 124 -5.79 -2.10 11.83
C LEU A 124 -7.04 -1.49 12.50
N VAL A 125 -8.22 -2.02 12.21
CA VAL A 125 -9.45 -1.62 12.93
C VAL A 125 -9.40 -2.04 14.39
N LYS A 126 -9.00 -3.28 14.69
CA LYS A 126 -8.87 -3.78 16.07
C LYS A 126 -7.83 -3.01 16.89
N SER A 127 -6.75 -2.57 16.26
CA SER A 127 -5.69 -1.77 16.90
C SER A 127 -6.04 -0.28 17.01
N GLY A 128 -7.18 0.17 16.46
CA GLY A 128 -7.61 1.56 16.49
C GLY A 128 -6.87 2.48 15.50
N MET A 129 -6.08 1.90 14.57
CA MET A 129 -5.36 2.68 13.54
C MET A 129 -6.26 3.08 12.39
N ALA A 130 -7.34 2.34 12.16
CA ALA A 130 -8.35 2.63 11.15
C ALA A 130 -9.76 2.46 11.72
N THR A 131 -10.72 3.18 11.18
CA THR A 131 -12.14 2.92 11.42
C THR A 131 -12.65 1.77 10.54
N ALA A 132 -13.73 1.11 10.94
CA ALA A 132 -14.37 0.10 10.10
C ALA A 132 -14.89 0.65 8.76
N HIS A 133 -15.17 1.94 8.67
CA HIS A 133 -15.55 2.60 7.42
C HIS A 133 -14.37 2.70 6.47
N GLU A 134 -13.23 3.20 6.95
CA GLU A 134 -11.99 3.33 6.17
C GLU A 134 -11.49 1.98 5.67
N ALA A 135 -11.52 0.94 6.51
CA ALA A 135 -11.13 -0.41 6.11
C ALA A 135 -11.99 -0.92 4.93
N ARG A 136 -13.32 -0.79 5.00
CA ARG A 136 -14.22 -1.16 3.90
C ARG A 136 -14.01 -0.33 2.64
N GLU A 137 -13.68 0.94 2.77
CA GLU A 137 -13.38 1.80 1.64
C GLU A 137 -12.08 1.39 0.97
N ILE A 138 -11.05 1.06 1.75
CA ILE A 138 -9.79 0.53 1.24
C ILE A 138 -10.00 -0.78 0.48
N GLU A 139 -10.68 -1.76 1.08
CA GLU A 139 -10.94 -3.06 0.46
C GLU A 139 -11.67 -2.93 -0.88
N ARG A 140 -12.66 -2.04 -0.95
CA ARG A 140 -13.39 -1.77 -2.19
C ARG A 140 -12.48 -1.18 -3.28
N ASN A 141 -11.64 -0.20 -2.92
CA ASN A 141 -10.73 0.45 -3.87
C ASN A 141 -9.59 -0.49 -4.27
N GLU A 142 -9.05 -1.26 -3.34
CA GLU A 142 -8.04 -2.30 -3.60
C GLU A 142 -8.57 -3.36 -4.58
N ALA A 143 -9.80 -3.83 -4.36
CA ALA A 143 -10.47 -4.78 -5.25
C ALA A 143 -10.65 -4.21 -6.66
N LEU A 144 -11.10 -2.95 -6.79
CA LEU A 144 -11.24 -2.29 -8.09
C LEU A 144 -9.91 -2.15 -8.81
N LEU A 145 -8.88 -1.61 -8.15
CA LEU A 145 -7.55 -1.43 -8.74
C LEU A 145 -6.91 -2.77 -9.13
N SER A 146 -7.08 -3.80 -8.30
CA SER A 146 -6.61 -5.16 -8.59
C SER A 146 -7.33 -5.76 -9.79
N LEU A 147 -8.64 -5.56 -9.91
CA LEU A 147 -9.44 -6.06 -11.03
C LEU A 147 -9.07 -5.33 -12.34
N ILE A 148 -8.87 -4.01 -12.30
CA ILE A 148 -8.35 -3.24 -13.45
C ILE A 148 -7.02 -3.82 -13.91
N ARG A 149 -6.09 -4.04 -12.97
CA ARG A 149 -4.77 -4.60 -13.26
C ARG A 149 -4.83 -5.99 -13.88
N VAL A 150 -5.67 -6.88 -13.33
CA VAL A 150 -5.84 -8.24 -13.88
C VAL A 150 -6.39 -8.19 -15.30
N ARG A 151 -7.41 -7.39 -15.56
CA ARG A 151 -7.99 -7.24 -16.91
C ARG A 151 -6.99 -6.63 -17.88
N LEU A 152 -6.21 -5.66 -17.44
CA LEU A 152 -5.14 -5.07 -18.21
C LEU A 152 -4.09 -6.12 -18.63
N HIS A 153 -3.64 -6.98 -17.73
CA HIS A 153 -2.73 -8.09 -18.04
C HIS A 153 -3.32 -9.08 -19.05
N LEU A 154 -4.61 -9.43 -18.90
CA LEU A 154 -5.30 -10.35 -19.81
C LEU A 154 -5.44 -9.77 -21.22
N ILE A 155 -5.81 -8.49 -21.32
CA ILE A 155 -5.98 -7.80 -22.60
C ILE A 155 -4.63 -7.56 -23.29
N ALA A 156 -3.62 -7.10 -22.53
CA ALA A 156 -2.27 -6.88 -23.04
C ALA A 156 -1.53 -8.21 -23.36
N ARG A 157 -2.01 -9.36 -22.86
CA ARG A 157 -1.37 -10.68 -22.95
C ARG A 157 0.07 -10.70 -22.43
N ARG A 158 0.37 -9.82 -21.49
CA ARG A 158 1.67 -9.68 -20.81
C ARG A 158 1.47 -8.99 -19.48
N ARG A 159 2.51 -9.01 -18.64
CA ARG A 159 2.53 -8.16 -17.46
C ARG A 159 2.58 -6.68 -17.89
N GLU A 160 1.48 -5.96 -17.68
CA GLU A 160 1.32 -4.55 -17.98
C GLU A 160 0.60 -3.87 -16.81
N ASP A 161 1.28 -2.95 -16.15
CA ASP A 161 0.73 -2.23 -14.99
C ASP A 161 0.32 -0.80 -15.34
N ARG A 162 0.67 -0.31 -16.54
CA ARG A 162 0.35 1.02 -17.03
C ARG A 162 -0.92 0.99 -17.89
N LEU A 163 -1.92 1.75 -17.50
CA LEU A 163 -3.19 1.87 -18.21
C LEU A 163 -3.04 2.85 -19.39
N VAL A 164 -2.30 2.40 -20.43
CA VAL A 164 -2.02 3.18 -21.64
C VAL A 164 -3.29 3.42 -22.46
N PHE A 165 -3.33 4.54 -23.20
CA PHE A 165 -4.52 4.96 -23.98
C PHE A 165 -5.07 3.85 -24.87
N ASP A 166 -4.19 3.11 -25.56
CA ASP A 166 -4.59 2.07 -26.51
C ASP A 166 -5.35 0.91 -25.82
N LEU A 167 -5.16 0.71 -24.52
CA LEU A 167 -5.80 -0.36 -23.76
C LEU A 167 -7.00 0.12 -22.93
N GLN A 168 -7.15 1.43 -22.68
CA GLN A 168 -8.20 1.97 -21.82
C GLN A 168 -9.60 1.59 -22.29
N THR A 169 -9.87 1.68 -23.60
CA THR A 169 -11.19 1.35 -24.15
C THR A 169 -11.50 -0.13 -23.99
N ALA A 170 -10.58 -1.02 -24.36
CA ALA A 170 -10.79 -2.47 -24.23
C ALA A 170 -10.95 -2.90 -22.76
N VAL A 171 -10.19 -2.27 -21.84
CA VAL A 171 -10.35 -2.50 -20.40
C VAL A 171 -11.73 -2.02 -19.95
N ALA A 172 -12.18 -0.82 -20.35
CA ALA A 172 -13.48 -0.29 -19.99
C ALA A 172 -14.64 -1.19 -20.47
N GLU A 173 -14.58 -1.63 -21.72
CA GLU A 173 -15.56 -2.56 -22.31
C GLU A 173 -15.61 -3.88 -21.54
N SER A 174 -14.47 -4.38 -21.08
CA SER A 174 -14.42 -5.57 -20.24
C SER A 174 -15.13 -5.43 -18.90
N PHE A 175 -15.33 -4.19 -18.39
CA PHE A 175 -16.16 -3.87 -17.24
C PHE A 175 -17.65 -3.68 -17.59
N GLY A 176 -18.02 -3.77 -18.87
CA GLY A 176 -19.36 -3.49 -19.35
C GLY A 176 -19.65 -1.98 -19.51
N HIS A 177 -18.62 -1.14 -19.53
CA HIS A 177 -18.82 0.26 -19.86
C HIS A 177 -19.04 0.42 -21.36
N GLU A 178 -20.08 1.16 -21.71
CA GLU A 178 -20.42 1.53 -23.08
C GLU A 178 -20.32 3.04 -23.28
N ALA A 179 -20.05 3.46 -24.50
CA ALA A 179 -20.09 4.87 -24.85
C ALA A 179 -21.55 5.40 -24.73
N GLU A 180 -21.68 6.59 -24.17
CA GLU A 180 -22.98 7.30 -24.17
C GLU A 180 -23.10 8.18 -25.42
N VAL A 181 -24.21 8.08 -26.06
CA VAL A 181 -24.56 8.96 -27.20
C VAL A 181 -25.81 9.77 -26.88
N THR A 182 -25.88 10.98 -27.44
CA THR A 182 -27.09 11.82 -27.35
C THR A 182 -28.20 11.23 -28.24
N PRO A 183 -29.45 11.67 -28.07
CA PRO A 183 -30.56 11.27 -28.97
C PRO A 183 -30.26 11.56 -30.46
N GLU A 184 -29.43 12.58 -30.74
CA GLU A 184 -28.99 12.95 -32.08
C GLU A 184 -27.78 12.13 -32.59
N GLY A 185 -27.36 11.09 -31.85
CA GLY A 185 -26.26 10.20 -32.22
C GLY A 185 -24.87 10.78 -32.02
N LYS A 186 -24.73 11.92 -31.31
CA LYS A 186 -23.40 12.49 -30.98
C LYS A 186 -22.81 11.80 -29.74
N LEU A 187 -21.51 11.50 -29.78
CA LEU A 187 -20.80 10.97 -28.62
C LEU A 187 -20.85 11.97 -27.46
N LYS A 188 -21.36 11.52 -26.30
CA LYS A 188 -21.41 12.28 -25.05
C LYS A 188 -20.29 11.90 -24.09
N LEU A 189 -20.05 10.59 -23.93
CA LEU A 189 -19.04 10.07 -23.01
C LEU A 189 -18.50 8.75 -23.56
N ARG A 190 -17.17 8.57 -23.55
CA ARG A 190 -16.52 7.33 -23.98
C ARG A 190 -16.54 6.28 -22.86
N ALA A 191 -16.49 5.01 -23.22
CA ALA A 191 -16.32 3.92 -22.25
C ALA A 191 -15.06 4.11 -21.40
N SER A 192 -13.94 4.49 -22.03
CA SER A 192 -12.67 4.78 -21.34
C SER A 192 -12.76 5.92 -20.32
N GLU A 193 -13.57 6.95 -20.58
CA GLU A 193 -13.76 8.06 -19.64
C GLU A 193 -14.50 7.63 -18.38
N LYS A 194 -15.44 6.68 -18.49
CA LYS A 194 -16.10 6.07 -17.31
C LYS A 194 -15.11 5.28 -16.47
N LEU A 195 -14.30 4.42 -17.09
CA LEU A 195 -13.26 3.67 -16.40
C LEU A 195 -12.26 4.61 -15.71
N MET A 196 -11.76 5.62 -16.43
CA MET A 196 -10.79 6.55 -15.87
C MET A 196 -11.37 7.38 -14.72
N ARG A 197 -12.64 7.76 -14.78
CA ARG A 197 -13.32 8.38 -13.65
C ARG A 197 -13.31 7.48 -12.43
N ASP A 198 -13.70 6.21 -12.58
CA ASP A 198 -13.75 5.26 -11.47
C ASP A 198 -12.34 4.96 -10.92
N TYR A 199 -11.34 4.87 -11.78
CA TYR A 199 -9.93 4.79 -11.40
C TYR A 199 -9.48 6.01 -10.57
N TYR A 200 -9.76 7.23 -11.05
CA TYR A 200 -9.32 8.44 -10.34
C TYR A 200 -10.00 8.61 -8.97
N TRP A 201 -11.25 8.22 -8.85
CA TRP A 201 -11.93 8.19 -7.55
C TRP A 201 -11.24 7.22 -6.59
N ALA A 202 -10.93 6.01 -7.05
CA ALA A 202 -10.23 5.03 -6.23
C ALA A 202 -8.80 5.51 -5.86
N ALA A 203 -8.03 6.01 -6.82
CA ALA A 203 -6.68 6.49 -6.59
C ALA A 203 -6.63 7.68 -5.62
N LYS A 204 -7.60 8.63 -5.74
CA LYS A 204 -7.75 9.72 -4.78
C LYS A 204 -8.03 9.21 -3.36
N ALA A 205 -9.00 8.31 -3.22
CA ALA A 205 -9.36 7.74 -1.93
C ALA A 205 -8.17 7.00 -1.29
N VAL A 206 -7.46 6.17 -2.06
CA VAL A 206 -6.26 5.47 -1.61
C VAL A 206 -5.17 6.44 -1.17
N THR A 207 -4.93 7.53 -1.92
CA THR A 207 -3.92 8.55 -1.55
C THR A 207 -4.27 9.19 -0.22
N GLN A 208 -5.52 9.57 0.00
CA GLN A 208 -5.98 10.19 1.25
C GLN A 208 -5.88 9.23 2.43
N LEU A 209 -6.37 8.01 2.27
CA LEU A 209 -6.33 6.98 3.31
C LEU A 209 -4.89 6.56 3.65
N ASN A 210 -4.00 6.48 2.64
CA ASN A 210 -2.58 6.22 2.86
C ASN A 210 -1.95 7.27 3.79
N GLN A 211 -2.20 8.54 3.53
CA GLN A 211 -1.68 9.65 4.35
C GLN A 211 -2.21 9.56 5.79
N ILE A 212 -3.51 9.38 5.97
CA ILE A 212 -4.15 9.32 7.29
C ILE A 212 -3.61 8.12 8.10
N LEU A 213 -3.59 6.92 7.51
CA LEU A 213 -3.19 5.72 8.23
C LEU A 213 -1.70 5.71 8.56
N LEU A 214 -0.84 6.21 7.67
CA LEU A 214 0.58 6.35 7.98
C LEU A 214 0.81 7.36 9.10
N LEU A 215 0.07 8.46 9.17
CA LEU A 215 0.13 9.40 10.28
C LEU A 215 -0.30 8.75 11.60
N ASN A 216 -1.43 8.04 11.61
CA ASN A 216 -1.92 7.35 12.82
C ASN A 216 -0.88 6.34 13.34
N ILE A 217 -0.27 5.56 12.45
CA ILE A 217 0.78 4.60 12.83
C ILE A 217 2.03 5.33 13.32
N GLU A 218 2.43 6.43 12.69
CA GLU A 218 3.57 7.23 13.13
C GLU A 218 3.39 7.78 14.54
N GLU A 219 2.22 8.36 14.83
CA GLU A 219 1.89 8.85 16.16
C GLU A 219 1.92 7.73 17.20
N HIS A 220 1.35 6.57 16.87
CA HIS A 220 1.38 5.41 17.74
C HIS A 220 2.80 4.95 18.06
N LEU A 221 3.68 4.86 17.05
CA LEU A 221 5.08 4.45 17.22
C LEU A 221 5.88 5.47 18.02
N ARG A 222 5.67 6.76 17.79
CA ARG A 222 6.32 7.84 18.57
C ARG A 222 5.84 7.84 20.00
N GLY A 223 4.54 7.67 20.25
CA GLY A 223 3.98 7.58 21.58
C GLY A 223 4.50 6.39 22.40
N GLN A 224 4.91 5.30 21.74
CA GLN A 224 5.56 4.18 22.42
C GLN A 224 7.03 4.43 22.78
N GLN A 225 7.75 5.25 22.02
CA GLN A 225 9.15 5.60 22.29
C GLN A 225 9.31 6.72 23.31
N GLU A 226 8.34 7.63 23.34
CA GLU A 226 8.32 8.73 24.29
C GLU A 226 7.48 8.32 25.52
N ASP A 227 8.14 7.83 26.56
CA ASP A 227 7.62 7.79 27.92
C ASP A 227 7.46 9.24 28.48
N THR A 228 7.42 10.21 27.58
CA THR A 228 7.28 11.64 27.82
C THR A 228 5.85 12.04 27.47
N ARG A 229 5.08 12.36 28.50
CA ARG A 229 3.80 13.07 28.44
C ARG A 229 3.92 14.21 27.44
N ILE A 230 3.46 14.00 26.20
CA ILE A 230 3.23 15.12 25.29
C ILE A 230 2.20 15.99 25.99
N SER A 231 2.63 17.09 26.58
CA SER A 231 1.73 17.99 27.26
C SER A 231 0.88 18.67 26.20
N LEU A 232 -0.41 18.36 26.21
CA LEU A 232 -1.39 19.12 25.46
C LEU A 232 -1.32 20.57 25.91
N ARG A 233 -0.77 21.44 25.07
CA ARG A 233 -0.70 22.88 25.36
C ARG A 233 -1.96 23.53 24.79
N PRO A 234 -2.86 24.06 25.63
CA PRO A 234 -4.04 24.74 25.13
C PRO A 234 -3.64 26.00 24.33
N LEU A 235 -4.09 26.06 23.09
CA LEU A 235 -3.96 27.25 22.24
C LEU A 235 -5.17 28.18 22.44
N ASN A 236 -6.35 27.59 22.64
CA ASN A 236 -7.58 28.25 23.02
C ASN A 236 -8.59 27.21 23.57
N GLU A 237 -9.85 27.58 23.76
CA GLU A 237 -10.91 26.71 24.30
C GLU A 237 -11.24 25.49 23.41
N ARG A 238 -10.83 25.50 22.14
CA ARG A 238 -11.21 24.50 21.14
C ARG A 238 -10.02 23.74 20.55
N PHE A 239 -8.81 24.27 20.68
CA PHE A 239 -7.62 23.72 20.04
C PHE A 239 -6.46 23.57 21.03
N PHE A 240 -5.72 22.48 20.87
CA PHE A 240 -4.52 22.18 21.63
C PHE A 240 -3.34 21.96 20.67
N ASP A 241 -2.15 22.35 21.09
CA ASP A 241 -0.90 21.96 20.47
C ASP A 241 -0.43 20.66 21.13
N LYS A 242 -0.32 19.61 20.32
CA LYS A 242 0.19 18.30 20.69
C LYS A 242 1.52 18.07 19.96
N GLY A 243 2.60 18.64 20.49
CA GLY A 243 3.93 18.47 19.90
C GLY A 243 4.07 19.04 18.48
N GLY A 244 3.42 20.17 18.18
CA GLY A 244 3.41 20.81 16.85
C GLY A 244 2.20 20.44 15.97
N TRP A 245 1.32 19.58 16.46
CA TRP A 245 0.05 19.24 15.79
C TRP A 245 -1.13 19.93 16.45
N LEU A 246 -2.07 20.36 15.63
CA LEU A 246 -3.30 20.98 16.09
C LEU A 246 -4.33 19.89 16.40
N GLU A 247 -4.72 19.75 17.66
CA GLU A 247 -5.76 18.82 18.11
C GLU A 247 -7.00 19.59 18.55
N VAL A 248 -8.19 19.05 18.25
CA VAL A 248 -9.47 19.67 18.64
C VAL A 248 -9.94 19.15 20.00
N ALA A 249 -10.58 20.01 20.79
CA ALA A 249 -11.06 19.66 22.13
C ALA A 249 -12.24 18.66 22.10
N SER A 250 -13.01 18.62 21.02
CA SER A 250 -14.13 17.69 20.84
C SER A 250 -14.50 17.54 19.37
N ASP A 251 -15.13 16.41 19.02
CA ASP A 251 -15.57 16.08 17.65
C ASP A 251 -16.75 16.96 17.17
N ASP A 252 -17.39 17.69 18.07
CA ASP A 252 -18.56 18.55 17.79
C ASP A 252 -18.25 19.77 16.89
N LEU A 253 -16.99 20.00 16.56
CA LEU A 253 -16.54 21.15 15.76
C LEU A 253 -17.04 21.11 14.32
N TYR A 254 -17.42 19.91 13.83
CA TYR A 254 -17.84 19.65 12.45
C TYR A 254 -19.34 19.40 12.30
N GLU A 255 -20.11 19.45 13.38
CA GLU A 255 -21.58 19.23 13.39
C GLU A 255 -22.39 20.53 13.28
N LYS A 256 -21.97 21.47 12.40
CA LYS A 256 -22.82 22.64 12.06
C LYS A 256 -22.87 22.90 10.59
#